data_669071b45fb1f5cea2502493d2ae15a9
#
_entry.id   669071b45fb1f5cea2502493d2ae15a9
#
_cell.length_a   1.000
_cell.length_b   1.000
_cell.length_c   1.000
_cell.angle_alpha   90.00
_cell.angle_beta   90.00
_cell.angle_gamma   90.00
#
_symmetry.space_group_name_H-M   'P 1'
#
loop_
_entity.id
_entity.type
_entity.pdbx_description
1 polymer ?
#
loop_
_entity_poly.entity_id
_entity_poly.type
_entity_poly.pdbx_seq_one_letter_code
_entity_poly.pdbx_strand_id
1 'polypeptide(L)'
;MHLNELKALHVSQLLEMAAGLEIENANRLRKQELMFAIMKRRAKQGEQIFGDGVLEVLPDGFGFLRSPETSYLASTDDIYISPSQIRRFNLHTGDSIEGEVRTPKDGERYFALVKVDKVNGVAPEAIKHRIMFENLTPLHPNRTMRLERDIKSEENLTGRILDVFAPIGMGQRGLIVASPKSGKTVMMQHIAHAITTNYPDAVMIVLLVDERPEEVTEMQRTVRGEVVASTFDEPATRHVQVAEMVIEKAKRLVEMKKDVVILLDSITRLARAYNTVVPASGKVLTGGVDANALQLSLIHISEPTRPER
;
A
#
# COMPACT_ATOMS: atom_id res chain seq x y z
N MET A 1 17.85 12.10 -10.77
CA MET A 1 16.53 11.94 -11.42
C MET A 1 15.76 10.84 -10.73
N HIS A 2 14.47 11.02 -10.50
CA HIS A 2 13.62 10.04 -9.79
C HIS A 2 12.78 9.22 -10.76
N LEU A 3 12.75 7.88 -10.59
CA LEU A 3 12.02 6.96 -11.49
C LEU A 3 10.51 7.24 -11.50
N ASN A 4 9.92 7.54 -10.33
CA ASN A 4 8.50 7.80 -10.21
C ASN A 4 8.08 9.13 -10.87
N GLU A 5 8.95 10.15 -10.90
CA GLU A 5 8.71 11.38 -11.64
C GLU A 5 8.56 11.10 -13.14
N LEU A 6 9.41 10.22 -13.70
CA LEU A 6 9.27 9.82 -15.10
C LEU A 6 8.00 9.03 -15.38
N LYS A 7 7.58 8.16 -14.45
CA LYS A 7 6.34 7.39 -14.58
C LYS A 7 5.11 8.29 -14.65
N ALA A 8 5.10 9.39 -13.88
CA ALA A 8 4.03 10.36 -13.83
C ALA A 8 3.91 11.22 -15.11
N LEU A 9 4.96 11.33 -15.91
CA LEU A 9 4.96 12.14 -17.13
C LEU A 9 4.06 11.54 -18.22
N HIS A 10 3.40 12.44 -18.96
CA HIS A 10 2.67 12.06 -20.16
C HIS A 10 3.65 11.65 -21.29
N VAL A 11 3.19 10.77 -22.20
CA VAL A 11 4.04 10.25 -23.28
C VAL A 11 4.64 11.37 -24.15
N SER A 12 3.92 12.48 -24.39
CA SER A 12 4.42 13.63 -25.13
C SER A 12 5.65 14.26 -24.47
N GLN A 13 5.63 14.41 -23.16
CA GLN A 13 6.77 14.97 -22.39
C GLN A 13 7.98 14.03 -22.41
N LEU A 14 7.74 12.73 -22.34
CA LEU A 14 8.80 11.72 -22.47
C LEU A 14 9.43 11.75 -23.87
N LEU A 15 8.64 11.98 -24.93
CA LEU A 15 9.14 12.12 -26.29
C LEU A 15 9.98 13.39 -26.47
N GLU A 16 9.59 14.51 -25.88
CA GLU A 16 10.39 15.75 -25.86
C GLU A 16 11.74 15.54 -25.16
N MET A 17 11.72 14.87 -24.00
CA MET A 17 12.94 14.51 -23.28
C MET A 17 13.84 13.56 -24.11
N ALA A 18 13.24 12.59 -24.79
CA ALA A 18 13.96 11.65 -25.65
C ALA A 18 14.61 12.35 -26.86
N ALA A 19 13.91 13.33 -27.46
CA ALA A 19 14.45 14.16 -28.52
C ALA A 19 15.66 14.98 -28.05
N GLY A 20 15.58 15.59 -26.87
CA GLY A 20 16.70 16.30 -26.25
C GLY A 20 17.92 15.43 -25.91
N LEU A 21 17.71 14.12 -25.77
CA LEU A 21 18.75 13.12 -25.50
C LEU A 21 19.22 12.37 -26.76
N GLU A 22 18.77 12.78 -27.93
CA GLU A 22 19.10 12.18 -29.23
C GLU A 22 18.84 10.64 -29.27
N ILE A 23 17.67 10.22 -28.73
CA ILE A 23 17.26 8.82 -28.75
C ILE A 23 16.59 8.52 -30.10
N GLU A 24 17.21 7.66 -30.90
CA GLU A 24 16.68 7.25 -32.20
C GLU A 24 15.38 6.45 -32.06
N ASN A 25 14.45 6.66 -33.00
CA ASN A 25 13.16 5.94 -33.07
C ASN A 25 12.27 6.03 -31.82
N ALA A 26 12.41 7.06 -30.98
CA ALA A 26 11.64 7.25 -29.76
C ALA A 26 10.11 7.13 -29.98
N ASN A 27 9.60 7.60 -31.11
CA ASN A 27 8.17 7.55 -31.47
C ASN A 27 7.60 6.13 -31.71
N ARG A 28 8.44 5.13 -31.83
CA ARG A 28 8.05 3.72 -32.04
C ARG A 28 8.09 2.90 -30.76
N LEU A 29 8.69 3.45 -29.72
CA LEU A 29 8.86 2.79 -28.43
C LEU A 29 7.57 2.88 -27.61
N ARG A 30 7.23 1.81 -26.88
CA ARG A 30 6.21 1.87 -25.85
C ARG A 30 6.65 2.78 -24.70
N LYS A 31 5.71 3.34 -23.94
CA LYS A 31 6.02 4.26 -22.82
C LYS A 31 7.16 3.73 -21.94
N GLN A 32 7.13 2.46 -21.62
CA GLN A 32 8.08 1.77 -20.77
C GLN A 32 9.47 1.67 -21.40
N GLU A 33 9.55 1.27 -22.67
CA GLU A 33 10.82 1.19 -23.44
C GLU A 33 11.44 2.58 -23.61
N LEU A 34 10.58 3.60 -23.78
CA LEU A 34 10.99 5.00 -23.88
C LEU A 34 11.61 5.50 -22.58
N MET A 35 10.95 5.22 -21.43
CA MET A 35 11.52 5.55 -20.11
C MET A 35 12.85 4.84 -19.88
N PHE A 36 12.96 3.54 -20.25
CA PHE A 36 14.20 2.79 -20.18
C PHE A 36 15.32 3.42 -21.01
N ALA A 37 15.02 3.81 -22.24
CA ALA A 37 16.00 4.44 -23.13
C ALA A 37 16.48 5.80 -22.57
N ILE A 38 15.56 6.63 -22.05
CA ILE A 38 15.86 7.91 -21.39
C ILE A 38 16.80 7.68 -20.20
N MET A 39 16.46 6.76 -19.32
CA MET A 39 17.25 6.47 -18.13
C MET A 39 18.63 5.91 -18.47
N LYS A 40 18.72 4.99 -19.45
CA LYS A 40 19.99 4.44 -19.92
C LYS A 40 20.89 5.52 -20.51
N ARG A 41 20.33 6.49 -21.22
CA ARG A 41 21.09 7.61 -21.79
C ARG A 41 21.61 8.55 -20.71
N ARG A 42 20.75 8.94 -19.75
CA ARG A 42 21.14 9.79 -18.62
C ARG A 42 22.15 9.14 -17.68
N ALA A 43 21.98 7.82 -17.39
CA ALA A 43 22.98 7.08 -16.63
C ALA A 43 24.35 7.07 -17.29
N LYS A 44 24.40 6.96 -18.64
CA LYS A 44 25.67 7.09 -19.40
C LYS A 44 26.28 8.48 -19.32
N GLN A 45 25.50 9.52 -19.08
CA GLN A 45 25.98 10.89 -18.83
C GLN A 45 26.42 11.12 -17.38
N GLY A 46 26.38 10.08 -16.52
CA GLY A 46 26.80 10.17 -15.12
C GLY A 46 25.71 10.66 -14.18
N GLU A 47 24.46 10.76 -14.63
CA GLU A 47 23.35 11.16 -13.75
C GLU A 47 22.91 9.98 -12.87
N GLN A 48 22.82 10.22 -11.56
CA GLN A 48 22.30 9.22 -10.61
C GLN A 48 20.78 9.07 -10.78
N ILE A 49 20.32 7.83 -10.77
CA ILE A 49 18.91 7.48 -10.84
C ILE A 49 18.47 7.03 -9.46
N PHE A 50 17.36 7.59 -8.97
CA PHE A 50 16.74 7.21 -7.72
C PHE A 50 15.41 6.54 -7.98
N GLY A 51 15.06 5.58 -7.13
CA GLY A 51 13.77 4.92 -7.16
C GLY A 51 13.29 4.62 -5.74
N ASP A 52 11.99 4.49 -5.61
CA ASP A 52 11.33 4.13 -4.38
C ASP A 52 10.22 3.10 -4.64
N GLY A 53 9.79 2.46 -3.59
CA GLY A 53 8.70 1.49 -3.61
C GLY A 53 8.58 0.74 -2.30
N VAL A 54 7.59 -0.14 -2.22
CA VAL A 54 7.36 -1.00 -1.06
C VAL A 54 7.92 -2.38 -1.33
N LEU A 55 8.75 -2.86 -0.42
CA LEU A 55 9.45 -4.13 -0.55
C LEU A 55 8.47 -5.32 -0.43
N GLU A 56 8.52 -6.21 -1.39
CA GLU A 56 8.02 -7.57 -1.31
C GLU A 56 9.20 -8.53 -1.33
N VAL A 57 9.40 -9.27 -0.24
CA VAL A 57 10.45 -10.32 -0.16
C VAL A 57 9.86 -11.63 -0.63
N LEU A 58 10.52 -12.26 -1.60
CA LEU A 58 10.12 -13.56 -2.13
C LEU A 58 10.74 -14.72 -1.35
N PRO A 59 10.17 -15.93 -1.44
CA PRO A 59 10.67 -17.11 -0.71
C PRO A 59 12.15 -17.42 -0.94
N ASP A 60 12.68 -17.10 -2.12
CA ASP A 60 14.09 -17.26 -2.48
C ASP A 60 15.04 -16.26 -1.78
N GLY A 61 14.48 -15.33 -0.99
CA GLY A 61 15.24 -14.39 -0.17
C GLY A 61 15.67 -13.11 -0.88
N PHE A 62 15.39 -12.93 -2.16
CA PHE A 62 15.49 -11.64 -2.84
C PHE A 62 14.13 -10.93 -2.83
N GLY A 63 14.08 -9.68 -3.26
CA GLY A 63 12.84 -8.92 -3.26
C GLY A 63 12.71 -7.95 -4.41
N PHE A 64 11.51 -7.37 -4.52
CA PHE A 64 11.20 -6.29 -5.44
C PHE A 64 10.55 -5.12 -4.72
N LEU A 65 10.88 -3.90 -5.13
CA LEU A 65 10.13 -2.72 -4.77
C LEU A 65 8.92 -2.58 -5.69
N ARG A 66 7.74 -2.70 -5.12
CA ARG A 66 6.46 -2.58 -5.81
C ARG A 66 5.94 -1.15 -5.71
N SER A 67 5.25 -0.69 -6.75
CA SER A 67 4.63 0.63 -6.76
C SER A 67 3.24 0.62 -6.12
N PRO A 68 2.93 1.54 -5.20
CA PRO A 68 1.57 1.72 -4.71
C PRO A 68 0.59 2.19 -5.80
N GLU A 69 1.08 2.89 -6.83
CA GLU A 69 0.25 3.34 -7.96
C GLU A 69 -0.37 2.18 -8.75
N THR A 70 0.29 1.03 -8.79
CA THR A 70 -0.20 -0.20 -9.41
C THR A 70 -0.82 -1.16 -8.39
N SER A 71 -1.17 -0.68 -7.20
CA SER A 71 -1.67 -1.51 -6.11
C SER A 71 -0.78 -2.73 -5.84
N TYR A 72 0.54 -2.52 -5.89
CA TYR A 72 1.58 -3.54 -5.68
C TYR A 72 1.58 -4.70 -6.68
N LEU A 73 0.99 -4.51 -7.86
CA LEU A 73 1.04 -5.50 -8.94
C LEU A 73 2.48 -5.65 -9.42
N ALA A 74 2.88 -6.90 -9.67
CA ALA A 74 4.17 -7.20 -10.27
C ALA A 74 4.28 -6.53 -11.66
N SER A 75 5.33 -5.74 -11.84
CA SER A 75 5.57 -4.97 -13.05
C SER A 75 7.01 -5.16 -13.54
N THR A 76 7.24 -4.94 -14.81
CA THR A 76 8.59 -4.87 -15.37
C THR A 76 9.39 -3.66 -14.88
N ASP A 77 8.70 -2.68 -14.27
CA ASP A 77 9.29 -1.47 -13.69
C ASP A 77 9.71 -1.63 -12.23
N ASP A 78 9.54 -2.83 -11.68
CA ASP A 78 9.92 -3.12 -10.31
C ASP A 78 11.45 -3.08 -10.15
N ILE A 79 11.88 -2.70 -8.96
CA ILE A 79 13.31 -2.58 -8.65
C ILE A 79 13.73 -3.81 -7.85
N TYR A 80 14.68 -4.55 -8.37
CA TYR A 80 15.25 -5.72 -7.71
C TYR A 80 16.11 -5.33 -6.52
N ILE A 81 15.96 -6.05 -5.40
CA ILE A 81 16.81 -5.96 -4.22
C ILE A 81 17.45 -7.32 -3.94
N SER A 82 18.76 -7.29 -3.72
CA SER A 82 19.53 -8.51 -3.44
C SER A 82 19.32 -9.05 -2.02
N PRO A 83 19.44 -10.38 -1.80
CA PRO A 83 19.36 -10.98 -0.47
C PRO A 83 20.39 -10.40 0.51
N SER A 84 21.54 -9.97 0.03
CA SER A 84 22.58 -9.36 0.87
C SER A 84 22.16 -8.02 1.45
N GLN A 85 21.48 -7.18 0.64
CA GLN A 85 20.95 -5.90 1.11
C GLN A 85 19.80 -6.10 2.10
N ILE A 86 18.89 -7.05 1.82
CA ILE A 86 17.77 -7.39 2.71
C ILE A 86 18.31 -7.81 4.09
N ARG A 87 19.29 -8.71 4.14
CA ARG A 87 19.90 -9.14 5.41
C ARG A 87 20.71 -8.04 6.10
N ARG A 88 21.46 -7.25 5.32
CA ARG A 88 22.32 -6.19 5.89
C ARG A 88 21.54 -5.15 6.65
N PHE A 89 20.39 -4.73 6.13
CA PHE A 89 19.56 -3.67 6.70
C PHE A 89 18.36 -4.21 7.48
N ASN A 90 18.24 -5.53 7.65
CA ASN A 90 17.09 -6.18 8.30
C ASN A 90 15.75 -5.72 7.71
N LEU A 91 15.66 -5.77 6.37
CA LEU A 91 14.46 -5.35 5.63
C LEU A 91 13.41 -6.46 5.64
N HIS A 92 12.15 -6.05 5.67
CA HIS A 92 11.00 -6.96 5.66
C HIS A 92 9.99 -6.52 4.61
N THR A 93 9.15 -7.43 4.20
CA THR A 93 7.99 -7.09 3.36
C THR A 93 7.18 -5.97 3.99
N GLY A 94 6.77 -4.99 3.18
CA GLY A 94 6.07 -3.80 3.64
C GLY A 94 6.96 -2.58 3.91
N ASP A 95 8.29 -2.74 4.00
CA ASP A 95 9.19 -1.59 4.14
C ASP A 95 9.15 -0.70 2.89
N SER A 96 8.94 0.59 3.08
CA SER A 96 9.07 1.59 2.02
C SER A 96 10.54 1.99 1.88
N ILE A 97 11.13 1.76 0.72
CA ILE A 97 12.57 1.95 0.49
C ILE A 97 12.77 3.00 -0.60
N GLU A 98 13.68 3.93 -0.33
CA GLU A 98 14.18 4.91 -1.29
C GLU A 98 15.68 4.70 -1.47
N GLY A 99 16.18 4.79 -2.71
CA GLY A 99 17.61 4.64 -2.91
C GLY A 99 18.05 4.79 -4.36
N GLU A 100 19.36 4.71 -4.54
CA GLU A 100 19.98 4.76 -5.85
C GLU A 100 19.80 3.43 -6.59
N VAL A 101 19.38 3.51 -7.84
CA VAL A 101 19.15 2.36 -8.71
C VAL A 101 20.04 2.42 -9.93
N ARG A 102 20.43 1.27 -10.44
CA ARG A 102 21.12 1.15 -11.72
C ARG A 102 20.21 0.56 -12.79
N THR A 103 20.48 0.92 -14.01
CA THR A 103 19.85 0.31 -15.17
C THR A 103 20.20 -1.18 -15.28
N PRO A 104 19.31 -1.99 -15.87
CA PRO A 104 19.58 -3.39 -16.15
C PRO A 104 20.84 -3.56 -17.02
N LYS A 105 21.65 -4.56 -16.70
CA LYS A 105 22.75 -5.02 -17.54
C LYS A 105 22.21 -5.93 -18.67
N ASP A 106 23.08 -6.26 -19.62
CA ASP A 106 22.70 -7.19 -20.68
C ASP A 106 22.29 -8.54 -20.09
N GLY A 107 21.07 -8.98 -20.39
CA GLY A 107 20.43 -10.18 -19.82
C GLY A 107 19.60 -9.96 -18.56
N GLU A 108 19.67 -8.81 -17.92
CA GLU A 108 18.78 -8.45 -16.79
C GLU A 108 17.50 -7.77 -17.29
N ARG A 109 16.39 -8.00 -16.60
CA ARG A 109 15.09 -7.41 -16.97
C ARG A 109 14.70 -6.23 -16.08
N TYR A 110 15.22 -6.16 -14.85
CA TYR A 110 14.79 -5.22 -13.83
C TYR A 110 15.89 -4.22 -13.48
N PHE A 111 15.48 -3.04 -13.03
CA PHE A 111 16.39 -2.14 -12.32
C PHE A 111 16.88 -2.84 -11.06
N ALA A 112 18.08 -2.51 -10.61
CA ALA A 112 18.60 -3.05 -9.38
C ALA A 112 18.98 -1.93 -8.41
N LEU A 113 18.56 -2.08 -7.16
CA LEU A 113 18.94 -1.17 -6.08
C LEU A 113 20.45 -1.32 -5.81
N VAL A 114 21.17 -0.19 -5.88
CA VAL A 114 22.63 -0.14 -5.61
C VAL A 114 22.85 0.27 -4.16
N LYS A 115 22.14 1.31 -3.71
CA LYS A 115 22.29 1.90 -2.39
C LYS A 115 20.93 2.17 -1.78
N VAL A 116 20.75 1.81 -0.51
CA VAL A 116 19.59 2.16 0.28
C VAL A 116 19.89 3.51 0.94
N ASP A 117 19.09 4.53 0.64
CA ASP A 117 19.24 5.86 1.23
C ASP A 117 18.27 6.07 2.39
N LYS A 118 17.01 5.60 2.25
CA LYS A 118 16.03 5.65 3.33
C LYS A 118 15.18 4.38 3.38
N VAL A 119 14.72 4.05 4.57
CA VAL A 119 13.73 3.00 4.84
C VAL A 119 12.64 3.60 5.73
N ASN A 120 11.39 3.55 5.29
CA ASN A 120 10.24 4.15 5.96
C ASN A 120 10.44 5.64 6.30
N GLY A 121 11.17 6.36 5.44
CA GLY A 121 11.45 7.79 5.57
C GLY A 121 12.61 8.16 6.50
N VAL A 122 13.31 7.18 7.12
CA VAL A 122 14.46 7.41 7.99
C VAL A 122 15.73 6.73 7.43
N ALA A 123 16.89 7.09 7.98
CA ALA A 123 18.15 6.46 7.60
C ALA A 123 18.14 4.95 7.92
N PRO A 124 18.76 4.09 7.08
CA PRO A 124 18.73 2.64 7.25
C PRO A 124 19.29 2.15 8.60
N GLU A 125 20.20 2.90 9.19
CA GLU A 125 20.79 2.59 10.48
C GLU A 125 19.78 2.71 11.64
N ALA A 126 18.81 3.61 11.52
CA ALA A 126 17.81 3.85 12.55
C ALA A 126 16.83 2.68 12.72
N ILE A 127 16.62 1.88 11.68
CA ILE A 127 15.68 0.76 11.73
C ILE A 127 16.27 -0.55 12.24
N LYS A 128 17.59 -0.65 12.40
CA LYS A 128 18.24 -1.91 12.81
C LYS A 128 17.75 -2.45 14.16
N HIS A 129 17.35 -1.55 15.03
CA HIS A 129 16.90 -1.88 16.40
C HIS A 129 15.38 -1.67 16.58
N ARG A 130 14.61 -1.63 15.47
CA ARG A 130 13.16 -1.52 15.56
C ARG A 130 12.58 -2.76 16.25
N ILE A 131 11.57 -2.54 17.06
CA ILE A 131 10.79 -3.62 17.64
C ILE A 131 9.80 -4.07 16.57
N MET A 132 9.82 -5.35 16.25
CA MET A 132 8.89 -5.95 15.27
C MET A 132 7.46 -5.87 15.79
N PHE A 133 6.51 -5.70 14.87
CA PHE A 133 5.10 -5.56 15.18
C PHE A 133 4.57 -6.69 16.08
N GLU A 134 4.99 -7.92 15.81
CA GLU A 134 4.60 -9.11 16.54
C GLU A 134 5.08 -9.13 18.01
N ASN A 135 6.08 -8.31 18.33
CA ASN A 135 6.64 -8.19 19.68
C ASN A 135 6.09 -6.97 20.44
N LEU A 136 5.15 -6.21 19.83
CA LEU A 136 4.51 -5.09 20.48
C LEU A 136 3.43 -5.58 21.46
N THR A 137 3.32 -4.93 22.61
CA THR A 137 2.26 -5.23 23.58
C THR A 137 0.94 -4.64 23.11
N PRO A 138 -0.12 -5.45 22.90
CA PRO A 138 -1.43 -4.93 22.54
C PRO A 138 -2.06 -4.21 23.72
N LEU A 139 -2.61 -3.02 23.48
CA LEU A 139 -3.29 -2.21 24.49
C LEU A 139 -4.76 -2.01 24.12
N HIS A 140 -5.62 -1.96 25.14
CA HIS A 140 -6.99 -1.50 24.91
C HIS A 140 -6.99 -0.04 24.47
N PRO A 141 -7.93 0.34 23.55
CA PRO A 141 -8.06 1.73 23.11
C PRO A 141 -8.36 2.64 24.29
N ASN A 142 -7.45 3.55 24.58
CA ASN A 142 -7.54 4.51 25.71
C ASN A 142 -7.63 5.97 25.26
N ARG A 143 -7.63 6.22 23.95
CA ARG A 143 -7.77 7.54 23.32
C ARG A 143 -8.86 7.47 22.27
N THR A 144 -9.83 8.34 22.35
CA THR A 144 -10.92 8.45 21.37
C THR A 144 -10.40 9.11 20.09
N MET A 145 -10.78 8.57 18.95
CA MET A 145 -10.59 9.18 17.65
C MET A 145 -11.83 10.00 17.30
N ARG A 146 -11.77 11.31 17.46
CA ARG A 146 -12.90 12.20 17.15
C ARG A 146 -13.09 12.33 15.65
N LEU A 147 -14.33 12.17 15.21
CA LEU A 147 -14.74 12.30 13.81
C LEU A 147 -15.54 13.59 13.56
N GLU A 148 -16.05 14.24 14.59
CA GLU A 148 -16.69 15.55 14.46
C GLU A 148 -15.68 16.60 13.98
N ARG A 149 -16.11 17.43 13.02
CA ARG A 149 -15.33 18.53 12.44
C ARG A 149 -16.09 19.83 12.64
N ASP A 150 -15.39 20.97 12.68
CA ASP A 150 -16.02 22.29 12.71
C ASP A 150 -16.42 22.74 11.30
N ILE A 151 -17.42 22.05 10.72
CA ILE A 151 -17.96 22.35 9.39
C ILE A 151 -19.50 22.33 9.41
N LYS A 152 -20.11 23.21 8.62
CA LYS A 152 -21.58 23.30 8.50
C LYS A 152 -22.13 22.44 7.35
N SER A 153 -21.69 21.20 7.22
CA SER A 153 -22.16 20.30 6.16
C SER A 153 -22.81 19.05 6.74
N GLU A 154 -23.67 18.40 5.94
CA GLU A 154 -24.29 17.11 6.30
C GLU A 154 -23.24 16.02 6.59
N GLU A 155 -22.06 16.14 5.97
CA GLU A 155 -20.93 15.25 6.20
C GLU A 155 -20.51 15.23 7.68
N ASN A 156 -20.57 16.38 8.38
CA ASN A 156 -20.26 16.45 9.80
C ASN A 156 -21.28 15.69 10.68
N LEU A 157 -22.51 15.52 10.21
CA LEU A 157 -23.53 14.77 10.94
C LEU A 157 -23.10 13.31 11.13
N THR A 158 -22.49 12.69 10.13
CA THR A 158 -21.94 11.32 10.24
C THR A 158 -20.90 11.23 11.36
N GLY A 159 -19.94 12.16 11.41
CA GLY A 159 -18.92 12.20 12.46
C GLY A 159 -19.53 12.36 13.86
N ARG A 160 -20.46 13.30 14.02
CA ARG A 160 -21.14 13.55 15.30
C ARG A 160 -21.95 12.34 15.79
N ILE A 161 -22.67 11.68 14.88
CA ILE A 161 -23.46 10.49 15.23
C ILE A 161 -22.53 9.37 15.69
N LEU A 162 -21.42 9.14 14.98
CA LEU A 162 -20.46 8.11 15.36
C LEU A 162 -19.79 8.43 16.70
N ASP A 163 -19.37 9.68 16.93
CA ASP A 163 -18.75 10.08 18.19
C ASP A 163 -19.68 9.91 19.41
N VAL A 164 -21.01 10.06 19.22
CA VAL A 164 -21.99 9.93 20.30
C VAL A 164 -22.42 8.48 20.52
N PHE A 165 -22.72 7.74 19.45
CA PHE A 165 -23.34 6.42 19.55
C PHE A 165 -22.38 5.24 19.39
N ALA A 166 -21.27 5.45 18.68
CA ALA A 166 -20.29 4.41 18.41
C ALA A 166 -18.87 5.00 18.37
N PRO A 167 -18.39 5.60 19.49
CA PRO A 167 -17.09 6.25 19.51
C PRO A 167 -15.97 5.26 19.19
N ILE A 168 -15.06 5.67 18.33
CA ILE A 168 -13.92 4.87 17.88
C ILE A 168 -12.69 5.28 18.67
N GLY A 169 -11.98 4.31 19.23
CA GLY A 169 -10.70 4.52 19.89
C GLY A 169 -9.51 4.27 18.94
N MET A 170 -8.40 4.93 19.19
CA MET A 170 -7.15 4.66 18.47
C MET A 170 -6.68 3.24 18.80
N GLY A 171 -6.44 2.42 17.75
CA GLY A 171 -6.15 0.99 17.87
C GLY A 171 -7.40 0.10 17.91
N GLN A 172 -8.61 0.67 17.82
CA GLN A 172 -9.85 -0.09 17.79
C GLN A 172 -10.18 -0.56 16.37
N ARG A 173 -10.83 -1.72 16.30
CA ARG A 173 -11.52 -2.23 15.10
C ARG A 173 -12.95 -1.78 15.11
N GLY A 174 -13.43 -1.25 14.00
CA GLY A 174 -14.83 -0.90 13.76
C GLY A 174 -15.39 -1.72 12.61
N LEU A 175 -16.62 -2.23 12.75
CA LEU A 175 -17.33 -2.92 11.69
C LEU A 175 -18.53 -2.09 11.24
N ILE A 176 -18.57 -1.76 9.95
CA ILE A 176 -19.72 -1.10 9.31
C ILE A 176 -20.57 -2.18 8.66
N VAL A 177 -21.74 -2.44 9.26
CA VAL A 177 -22.74 -3.36 8.70
C VAL A 177 -23.77 -2.56 7.95
N ALA A 178 -23.88 -2.79 6.65
CA ALA A 178 -24.77 -2.04 5.79
C ALA A 178 -25.39 -2.95 4.72
N SER A 179 -26.68 -2.76 4.45
CA SER A 179 -27.33 -3.38 3.32
C SER A 179 -26.83 -2.75 2.00
N PRO A 180 -26.94 -3.45 0.85
CA PRO A 180 -26.58 -2.87 -0.43
C PRO A 180 -27.32 -1.53 -0.67
N LYS A 181 -26.61 -0.53 -1.21
CA LYS A 181 -27.11 0.81 -1.53
C LYS A 181 -27.61 1.63 -0.33
N SER A 182 -27.17 1.34 0.90
CA SER A 182 -27.56 2.10 2.12
C SER A 182 -26.58 3.21 2.49
N GLY A 183 -25.64 3.59 1.61
CA GLY A 183 -24.70 4.69 1.84
C GLY A 183 -23.41 4.30 2.54
N LYS A 184 -23.03 3.02 2.56
CA LYS A 184 -21.77 2.54 3.17
C LYS A 184 -20.54 3.30 2.64
N THR A 185 -20.40 3.44 1.33
CA THR A 185 -19.26 4.12 0.70
C THR A 185 -19.19 5.60 1.11
N VAL A 186 -20.35 6.29 1.14
CA VAL A 186 -20.44 7.68 1.60
C VAL A 186 -20.02 7.81 3.07
N MET A 187 -20.47 6.90 3.93
CA MET A 187 -20.06 6.87 5.34
C MET A 187 -18.56 6.68 5.47
N MET A 188 -17.96 5.79 4.69
CA MET A 188 -16.51 5.57 4.69
C MET A 188 -15.74 6.81 4.22
N GLN A 189 -16.23 7.51 3.19
CA GLN A 189 -15.65 8.77 2.72
C GLN A 189 -15.72 9.84 3.83
N HIS A 190 -16.84 9.99 4.51
CA HIS A 190 -17.00 10.94 5.62
C HIS A 190 -16.05 10.64 6.78
N ILE A 191 -15.86 9.35 7.13
CA ILE A 191 -14.90 8.91 8.15
C ILE A 191 -13.47 9.24 7.69
N ALA A 192 -13.11 8.93 6.45
CA ALA A 192 -11.80 9.22 5.91
C ALA A 192 -11.48 10.71 5.94
N HIS A 193 -12.41 11.55 5.50
CA HIS A 193 -12.25 13.01 5.54
C HIS A 193 -12.13 13.54 6.97
N ALA A 194 -12.91 13.00 7.90
CA ALA A 194 -12.83 13.38 9.31
C ALA A 194 -11.45 13.05 9.90
N ILE A 195 -10.96 11.85 9.66
CA ILE A 195 -9.66 11.41 10.17
C ILE A 195 -8.52 12.22 9.55
N THR A 196 -8.50 12.39 8.24
CA THR A 196 -7.42 13.14 7.57
C THR A 196 -7.43 14.63 7.92
N THR A 197 -8.56 15.18 8.33
CA THR A 197 -8.68 16.56 8.80
C THR A 197 -8.23 16.70 10.25
N ASN A 198 -8.73 15.83 11.14
CA ASN A 198 -8.49 15.93 12.57
C ASN A 198 -7.13 15.35 13.00
N TYR A 199 -6.58 14.42 12.20
CA TYR A 199 -5.32 13.71 12.46
C TYR A 199 -4.42 13.71 11.23
N PRO A 200 -3.85 14.85 10.85
CA PRO A 200 -3.06 14.99 9.60
C PRO A 200 -1.78 14.13 9.60
N ASP A 201 -1.28 13.74 10.77
CA ASP A 201 -0.09 12.89 10.92
C ASP A 201 -0.41 11.40 10.82
N ALA A 202 -1.69 11.02 10.86
CA ALA A 202 -2.11 9.63 10.72
C ALA A 202 -2.02 9.19 9.25
N VAL A 203 -1.45 8.02 9.03
CA VAL A 203 -1.40 7.43 7.68
C VAL A 203 -2.72 6.74 7.37
N MET A 204 -3.42 7.27 6.37
CA MET A 204 -4.68 6.71 5.88
C MET A 204 -4.42 5.77 4.70
N ILE A 205 -4.87 4.53 4.81
CA ILE A 205 -4.88 3.55 3.72
C ILE A 205 -6.31 3.09 3.49
N VAL A 206 -6.76 3.17 2.24
CA VAL A 206 -8.05 2.61 1.82
C VAL A 206 -7.79 1.36 1.00
N LEU A 207 -8.26 0.22 1.47
CA LEU A 207 -8.11 -1.07 0.81
C LEU A 207 -9.46 -1.51 0.23
N LEU A 208 -9.54 -1.52 -1.09
CA LEU A 208 -10.74 -1.93 -1.84
C LEU A 208 -10.50 -3.31 -2.46
N VAL A 209 -11.31 -4.29 -2.05
CA VAL A 209 -11.16 -5.68 -2.49
C VAL A 209 -12.40 -6.11 -3.28
N ASP A 210 -12.19 -6.57 -4.52
CA ASP A 210 -13.24 -7.01 -5.43
C ASP A 210 -14.29 -5.90 -5.69
N GLU A 211 -13.82 -4.63 -5.74
CA GLU A 211 -14.66 -3.46 -6.03
C GLU A 211 -14.63 -3.08 -7.51
N ARG A 212 -15.58 -2.24 -7.92
CA ARG A 212 -15.69 -1.79 -9.31
C ARG A 212 -14.68 -0.67 -9.59
N PRO A 213 -14.12 -0.59 -10.82
CA PRO A 213 -13.14 0.44 -11.17
C PRO A 213 -13.65 1.87 -10.98
N GLU A 214 -14.95 2.12 -11.19
CA GLU A 214 -15.57 3.42 -10.97
C GLU A 214 -15.57 3.81 -9.48
N GLU A 215 -15.83 2.88 -8.55
CA GLU A 215 -15.80 3.09 -7.11
C GLU A 215 -14.36 3.35 -6.62
N VAL A 216 -13.39 2.63 -7.19
CA VAL A 216 -11.96 2.86 -6.92
C VAL A 216 -11.56 4.28 -7.34
N THR A 217 -11.94 4.70 -8.56
CA THR A 217 -11.61 6.03 -9.07
C THR A 217 -12.26 7.13 -8.24
N GLU A 218 -13.49 6.94 -7.80
CA GLU A 218 -14.20 7.88 -6.93
C GLU A 218 -13.46 8.03 -5.59
N MET A 219 -13.08 6.91 -4.96
CA MET A 219 -12.36 6.92 -3.70
C MET A 219 -10.99 7.61 -3.83
N GLN A 220 -10.25 7.35 -4.91
CA GLN A 220 -8.97 8.00 -5.20
C GLN A 220 -9.09 9.52 -5.37
N ARG A 221 -10.22 10.02 -5.88
CA ARG A 221 -10.47 11.46 -6.07
C ARG A 221 -10.92 12.16 -4.81
N THR A 222 -11.63 11.46 -3.94
CA THR A 222 -12.29 12.05 -2.76
C THR A 222 -11.45 11.94 -1.51
N VAL A 223 -10.71 10.85 -1.30
CA VAL A 223 -9.99 10.58 -0.06
C VAL A 223 -8.52 11.01 -0.16
N ARG A 224 -8.05 11.77 0.82
CA ARG A 224 -6.63 12.07 1.00
C ARG A 224 -5.96 10.92 1.73
N GLY A 225 -5.36 10.01 0.99
CA GLY A 225 -4.70 8.83 1.52
C GLY A 225 -4.24 7.91 0.40
N GLU A 226 -3.61 6.83 0.77
CA GLU A 226 -3.24 5.81 -0.19
C GLU A 226 -4.44 4.91 -0.47
N VAL A 227 -4.89 4.86 -1.73
CA VAL A 227 -5.96 3.96 -2.16
C VAL A 227 -5.36 2.80 -2.93
N VAL A 228 -5.47 1.62 -2.35
CA VAL A 228 -4.99 0.35 -2.91
C VAL A 228 -6.20 -0.50 -3.24
N ALA A 229 -6.25 -1.02 -4.47
CA ALA A 229 -7.41 -1.76 -4.92
C ALA A 229 -7.03 -3.03 -5.69
N SER A 230 -7.90 -4.02 -5.59
CA SER A 230 -8.00 -5.11 -6.55
C SER A 230 -9.44 -5.18 -7.04
N THR A 231 -9.61 -5.11 -8.36
CA THR A 231 -10.92 -5.01 -9.01
C THR A 231 -11.56 -6.38 -9.21
N PHE A 232 -12.86 -6.41 -9.44
CA PHE A 232 -13.68 -7.65 -9.51
C PHE A 232 -13.28 -8.60 -10.63
N ASP A 233 -12.58 -8.14 -11.65
CA ASP A 233 -12.06 -8.91 -12.78
C ASP A 233 -10.73 -9.61 -12.48
N GLU A 234 -10.10 -9.31 -11.34
CA GLU A 234 -8.85 -9.95 -10.91
C GLU A 234 -9.10 -11.28 -10.18
N PRO A 235 -8.15 -12.22 -10.21
CA PRO A 235 -8.29 -13.50 -9.51
C PRO A 235 -8.21 -13.35 -7.99
N ALA A 236 -8.81 -14.29 -7.25
CA ALA A 236 -8.82 -14.29 -5.77
C ALA A 236 -7.42 -14.22 -5.13
N THR A 237 -6.42 -14.86 -5.76
CA THR A 237 -5.01 -14.78 -5.33
C THR A 237 -4.51 -13.34 -5.30
N ARG A 238 -4.94 -12.50 -6.23
CA ARG A 238 -4.58 -11.10 -6.30
C ARG A 238 -5.18 -10.30 -5.15
N HIS A 239 -6.45 -10.56 -4.81
CA HIS A 239 -7.12 -9.92 -3.67
C HIS A 239 -6.37 -10.18 -2.36
N VAL A 240 -5.95 -11.42 -2.15
CA VAL A 240 -5.16 -11.83 -0.98
C VAL A 240 -3.80 -11.14 -0.96
N GLN A 241 -3.07 -11.19 -2.08
CA GLN A 241 -1.74 -10.57 -2.19
C GLN A 241 -1.75 -9.07 -1.89
N VAL A 242 -2.73 -8.33 -2.44
CA VAL A 242 -2.87 -6.90 -2.19
C VAL A 242 -3.14 -6.62 -0.72
N ALA A 243 -4.05 -7.39 -0.10
CA ALA A 243 -4.38 -7.23 1.30
C ALA A 243 -3.16 -7.50 2.20
N GLU A 244 -2.42 -8.58 1.94
CA GLU A 244 -1.19 -8.91 2.68
C GLU A 244 -0.14 -7.81 2.57
N MET A 245 0.09 -7.27 1.37
CA MET A 245 1.03 -6.15 1.17
C MET A 245 0.63 -4.90 1.95
N VAL A 246 -0.65 -4.55 1.95
CA VAL A 246 -1.16 -3.40 2.73
C VAL A 246 -0.96 -3.61 4.23
N ILE A 247 -1.26 -4.81 4.73
CA ILE A 247 -1.11 -5.14 6.15
C ILE A 247 0.36 -5.10 6.56
N GLU A 248 1.24 -5.72 5.80
CA GLU A 248 2.67 -5.69 6.09
C GLU A 248 3.23 -4.25 6.05
N LYS A 249 2.81 -3.44 5.09
CA LYS A 249 3.16 -2.01 5.08
C LYS A 249 2.66 -1.29 6.33
N ALA A 250 1.42 -1.52 6.74
CA ALA A 250 0.87 -0.92 7.94
C ALA A 250 1.66 -1.32 9.20
N LYS A 251 2.03 -2.60 9.34
CA LYS A 251 2.90 -3.08 10.43
C LYS A 251 4.23 -2.32 10.46
N ARG A 252 4.90 -2.17 9.31
CA ARG A 252 6.17 -1.42 9.21
C ARG A 252 6.02 0.04 9.66
N LEU A 253 4.91 0.68 9.31
CA LEU A 253 4.61 2.05 9.72
C LEU A 253 4.36 2.15 11.24
N VAL A 254 3.65 1.19 11.82
CA VAL A 254 3.41 1.12 13.28
C VAL A 254 4.72 0.92 14.04
N GLU A 255 5.64 0.08 13.54
CA GLU A 255 6.99 -0.08 14.11
C GLU A 255 7.78 1.24 14.15
N MET A 256 7.46 2.15 13.22
CA MET A 256 8.00 3.51 13.17
C MET A 256 7.19 4.51 14.03
N LYS A 257 6.29 4.01 14.89
CA LYS A 257 5.44 4.80 15.80
C LYS A 257 4.47 5.73 15.07
N LYS A 258 4.07 5.41 13.84
CA LYS A 258 3.03 6.13 13.13
C LYS A 258 1.66 5.56 13.48
N ASP A 259 0.68 6.42 13.64
CA ASP A 259 -0.72 6.01 13.71
C ASP A 259 -1.20 5.67 12.29
N VAL A 260 -1.73 4.46 12.11
CA VAL A 260 -2.20 3.98 10.80
C VAL A 260 -3.69 3.65 10.89
N VAL A 261 -4.44 4.12 9.91
CA VAL A 261 -5.87 3.80 9.76
C VAL A 261 -6.08 3.09 8.45
N ILE A 262 -6.69 1.91 8.50
CA ILE A 262 -7.06 1.13 7.32
C ILE A 262 -8.57 1.11 7.21
N LEU A 263 -9.10 1.63 6.10
CA LEU A 263 -10.50 1.47 5.70
C LEU A 263 -10.60 0.34 4.69
N LEU A 264 -11.26 -0.76 5.07
CA LEU A 264 -11.40 -1.95 4.22
C LEU A 264 -12.81 -2.08 3.66
N ASP A 265 -12.94 -2.11 2.36
CA ASP A 265 -14.17 -2.46 1.64
C ASP A 265 -13.91 -3.61 0.66
N SER A 266 -14.35 -4.85 0.87
CA SER A 266 -15.07 -5.30 2.06
C SER A 266 -14.42 -6.56 2.64
N ILE A 267 -14.50 -6.71 3.95
CA ILE A 267 -14.00 -7.90 4.65
C ILE A 267 -14.69 -9.19 4.16
N THR A 268 -15.96 -9.11 3.78
CA THR A 268 -16.72 -10.27 3.25
C THR A 268 -16.11 -10.80 1.95
N ARG A 269 -15.71 -9.90 1.05
CA ARG A 269 -15.11 -10.28 -0.24
C ARG A 269 -13.70 -10.80 -0.04
N LEU A 270 -12.95 -10.17 0.87
CA LEU A 270 -11.61 -10.66 1.23
C LEU A 270 -11.66 -12.07 1.87
N ALA A 271 -12.61 -12.32 2.78
CA ALA A 271 -12.80 -13.65 3.36
C ALA A 271 -13.14 -14.71 2.31
N ARG A 272 -13.95 -14.36 1.30
CA ARG A 272 -14.23 -15.25 0.16
C ARG A 272 -12.98 -15.52 -0.69
N ALA A 273 -12.15 -14.51 -0.92
CA ALA A 273 -10.89 -14.67 -1.64
C ALA A 273 -9.95 -15.63 -0.89
N TYR A 274 -9.78 -15.47 0.42
CA TYR A 274 -9.02 -16.42 1.24
C TYR A 274 -9.61 -17.83 1.17
N ASN A 275 -10.93 -17.96 1.21
CA ASN A 275 -11.60 -19.26 1.11
C ASN A 275 -11.34 -19.99 -0.22
N THR A 276 -11.06 -19.25 -1.28
CA THR A 276 -10.72 -19.81 -2.60
C THR A 276 -9.24 -20.20 -2.68
N VAL A 277 -8.36 -19.46 -2.01
CA VAL A 277 -6.89 -19.60 -2.12
C VAL A 277 -6.31 -20.59 -1.10
N VAL A 278 -6.86 -20.61 0.12
CA VAL A 278 -6.33 -21.43 1.21
C VAL A 278 -6.82 -22.88 1.07
N PRO A 279 -5.96 -23.88 1.28
CA PRO A 279 -6.38 -25.28 1.31
C PRO A 279 -7.48 -25.53 2.34
N ALA A 280 -8.51 -26.25 1.95
CA ALA A 280 -9.65 -26.54 2.81
C ALA A 280 -9.23 -27.31 4.08
N SER A 281 -9.62 -26.81 5.25
CA SER A 281 -9.40 -27.49 6.54
C SER A 281 -10.35 -28.66 6.78
N GLY A 282 -11.41 -28.77 5.97
CA GLY A 282 -12.52 -29.70 6.19
C GLY A 282 -13.55 -29.22 7.22
N LYS A 283 -13.34 -28.08 7.87
CA LYS A 283 -14.26 -27.47 8.83
C LYS A 283 -14.93 -26.24 8.19
N VAL A 284 -16.10 -26.45 7.61
CA VAL A 284 -16.88 -25.38 6.97
C VAL A 284 -17.83 -24.76 7.99
N LEU A 285 -17.75 -23.45 8.15
CA LEU A 285 -18.61 -22.64 9.01
C LEU A 285 -19.91 -22.25 8.30
N THR A 286 -20.84 -21.67 9.05
CA THR A 286 -22.08 -21.08 8.49
C THR A 286 -21.74 -20.07 7.38
N GLY A 287 -22.37 -20.21 6.22
CA GLY A 287 -22.10 -19.36 5.06
C GLY A 287 -21.05 -19.91 4.07
N GLY A 288 -20.57 -21.16 4.27
CA GLY A 288 -19.66 -21.82 3.32
C GLY A 288 -18.20 -21.36 3.40
N VAL A 289 -17.81 -20.69 4.48
CA VAL A 289 -16.43 -20.22 4.68
C VAL A 289 -15.65 -21.25 5.51
N ASP A 290 -14.47 -21.65 5.03
CA ASP A 290 -13.57 -22.53 5.77
C ASP A 290 -13.02 -21.83 7.01
N ALA A 291 -12.87 -22.60 8.12
CA ALA A 291 -12.40 -22.06 9.38
C ALA A 291 -11.00 -21.43 9.29
N ASN A 292 -10.10 -22.05 8.51
CA ASN A 292 -8.75 -21.51 8.29
C ASN A 292 -8.79 -20.20 7.50
N ALA A 293 -9.63 -20.11 6.46
CA ALA A 293 -9.76 -18.91 5.66
C ALA A 293 -10.29 -17.73 6.49
N LEU A 294 -11.28 -17.98 7.35
CA LEU A 294 -11.81 -16.97 8.25
C LEU A 294 -10.77 -16.55 9.31
N GLN A 295 -10.05 -17.51 9.88
CA GLN A 295 -9.02 -17.23 10.86
C GLN A 295 -7.89 -16.37 10.25
N LEU A 296 -7.39 -16.69 9.06
CA LEU A 296 -6.37 -15.90 8.38
C LEU A 296 -6.86 -14.49 8.06
N SER A 297 -8.07 -14.35 7.52
CA SER A 297 -8.63 -13.02 7.23
C SER A 297 -8.84 -12.17 8.49
N LEU A 298 -9.16 -12.80 9.64
CA LEU A 298 -9.35 -12.11 10.91
C LEU A 298 -8.02 -11.82 11.62
N ILE A 299 -7.08 -12.75 11.66
CA ILE A 299 -5.79 -12.57 12.34
C ILE A 299 -4.99 -11.46 11.69
N HIS A 300 -4.87 -11.47 10.36
CA HIS A 300 -4.06 -10.46 9.66
C HIS A 300 -4.64 -9.05 9.75
N ILE A 301 -5.96 -8.89 9.83
CA ILE A 301 -6.62 -7.57 9.77
C ILE A 301 -7.05 -7.08 11.16
N SER A 302 -7.14 -7.94 12.14
CA SER A 302 -7.95 -7.65 13.30
C SER A 302 -7.27 -7.69 14.66
N GLU A 303 -5.95 -7.84 14.77
CA GLU A 303 -5.31 -7.69 16.07
C GLU A 303 -5.07 -6.21 16.42
N PRO A 304 -5.64 -5.71 17.53
CA PRO A 304 -5.39 -4.36 17.99
C PRO A 304 -3.99 -4.30 18.60
N THR A 305 -3.08 -3.66 17.92
CA THR A 305 -1.76 -3.40 18.47
C THR A 305 -1.50 -1.90 18.48
N ARG A 306 -1.23 -1.39 19.64
CA ARG A 306 -0.70 -0.05 19.82
C ARG A 306 0.60 -0.15 20.60
N PRO A 307 1.73 0.30 20.07
CA PRO A 307 2.98 0.36 20.82
C PRO A 307 2.84 1.34 21.98
N GLU A 308 3.36 0.99 23.13
CA GLU A 308 3.66 1.95 24.18
C GLU A 308 4.62 3.00 23.61
N ARG A 309 4.30 4.26 23.85
CA ARG A 309 5.14 5.40 23.46
C ARG A 309 6.24 5.62 24.46
#